data_0078ab757535a99d2559852e24938b95
#
_entry.id   0078ab757535a99d2559852e24938b95
#
_cell.length_a   1.000
_cell.length_b   1.000
_cell.length_c   1.000
_cell.angle_alpha   90.00
_cell.angle_beta   90.00
_cell.angle_gamma   90.00
#
_symmetry.space_group_name_H-M   'P 1'
#
loop_
_entity.id
_entity.type
_entity.pdbx_description
1 polymer ?
#
loop_
_entity_poly.entity_id
_entity_poly.type
_entity_poly.pdbx_seq_one_letter_code
_entity_poly.pdbx_strand_id
1 'polypeptide(L)'
;MLLALLFATLLARTAWGDELRLSISGYDPVAYFTDGKPVQGKAEIEYLWHKLRWRFASPAHRDLFAKDPDHYAPQYDGYCAMGVSNDDAAHKDTVDPEAWAIVDGKLYLVHNQYWLGVWQNIQRNTSSEPLPAGKLLRTERNLPS
;
A
#
# COMPACT_ATOMS: atom_id res chain seq x y z
N MET A 1 24.85 11.97 -40.03
CA MET A 1 23.48 12.31 -39.66
C MET A 1 22.67 11.16 -39.05
N LEU A 2 23.17 9.93 -38.97
CA LEU A 2 22.44 8.80 -38.36
C LEU A 2 22.60 8.65 -36.83
N LEU A 3 23.64 9.25 -36.22
CA LEU A 3 23.87 9.15 -34.78
C LEU A 3 22.96 10.04 -33.92
N ALA A 4 22.42 11.13 -34.50
CA ALA A 4 21.54 12.06 -33.75
C ALA A 4 20.13 11.53 -33.54
N LEU A 5 19.67 10.60 -34.36
CA LEU A 5 18.31 10.03 -34.25
C LEU A 5 18.19 8.92 -33.19
N LEU A 6 19.29 8.28 -32.80
CA LEU A 6 19.30 7.25 -31.75
C LEU A 6 19.26 7.84 -30.34
N PHE A 7 19.70 9.07 -30.13
CA PHE A 7 19.65 9.76 -28.82
C PHE A 7 18.26 10.33 -28.49
N ALA A 8 17.47 10.65 -29.52
CA ALA A 8 16.12 11.21 -29.30
C ALA A 8 15.10 10.18 -28.82
N THR A 9 15.32 8.91 -29.09
CA THR A 9 14.39 7.82 -28.68
C THR A 9 14.59 7.36 -27.24
N LEU A 10 15.73 7.69 -26.61
CA LEU A 10 16.01 7.30 -25.23
C LEU A 10 15.45 8.30 -24.21
N LEU A 11 15.21 9.55 -24.61
CA LEU A 11 14.69 10.59 -23.71
C LEU A 11 13.15 10.63 -23.59
N ALA A 12 12.44 9.93 -24.48
CA ALA A 12 10.97 9.95 -24.49
C ALA A 12 10.32 8.97 -23.49
N ARG A 13 11.10 8.16 -22.77
CA ARG A 13 10.58 7.14 -21.85
C ARG A 13 10.33 7.60 -20.41
N THR A 14 10.69 8.83 -20.06
CA THR A 14 10.72 9.27 -18.66
C THR A 14 9.64 10.25 -18.24
N ALA A 15 8.81 10.77 -19.15
CA ALA A 15 8.00 11.94 -18.84
C ALA A 15 6.65 11.68 -18.17
N TRP A 16 6.13 10.45 -18.15
CA TRP A 16 4.76 10.17 -17.66
C TRP A 16 4.67 9.18 -16.49
N GLY A 17 5.74 8.48 -16.18
CA GLY A 17 5.74 7.43 -15.15
C GLY A 17 6.18 7.89 -13.75
N ASP A 18 6.99 8.96 -13.66
CA ASP A 18 7.56 9.41 -12.38
C ASP A 18 6.64 10.30 -11.55
N GLU A 19 5.58 10.85 -12.15
CA GLU A 19 4.62 11.71 -11.43
C GLU A 19 3.61 10.92 -10.60
N LEU A 20 3.39 9.64 -10.87
CA LEU A 20 2.45 8.83 -10.12
C LEU A 20 3.10 8.33 -8.82
N ARG A 21 2.36 8.46 -7.73
CA ARG A 21 2.79 7.99 -6.41
C ARG A 21 3.17 6.51 -6.46
N LEU A 22 4.31 6.17 -5.89
CA LEU A 22 4.71 4.79 -5.64
C LEU A 22 3.97 4.25 -4.41
N SER A 23 3.18 3.20 -4.58
CA SER A 23 2.43 2.61 -3.48
C SER A 23 3.34 1.83 -2.53
N ILE A 24 2.97 1.81 -1.25
CA ILE A 24 3.64 1.08 -0.15
C ILE A 24 5.18 1.14 -0.18
N SER A 25 5.71 2.32 -0.51
CA SER A 25 7.18 2.55 -0.60
C SER A 25 7.89 1.59 -1.56
N GLY A 26 7.18 1.04 -2.55
CA GLY A 26 7.73 0.12 -3.53
C GLY A 26 7.88 -1.33 -3.06
N TYR A 27 7.27 -1.71 -1.96
CA TYR A 27 7.18 -3.10 -1.55
C TYR A 27 6.16 -3.86 -2.42
N ASP A 28 6.36 -5.16 -2.51
CA ASP A 28 5.55 -6.09 -3.32
C ASP A 28 4.27 -6.47 -2.56
N PRO A 29 3.08 -6.06 -3.01
CA PRO A 29 1.84 -6.38 -2.32
C PRO A 29 1.50 -7.88 -2.34
N VAL A 30 1.95 -8.62 -3.36
CA VAL A 30 1.70 -10.06 -3.49
C VAL A 30 2.49 -10.85 -2.46
N ALA A 31 3.71 -10.43 -2.13
CA ALA A 31 4.59 -11.11 -1.19
C ALA A 31 3.98 -11.26 0.22
N TYR A 32 3.13 -10.34 0.65
CA TYR A 32 2.43 -10.48 1.93
C TYR A 32 1.54 -11.72 1.99
N PHE A 33 0.95 -12.10 0.86
CA PHE A 33 0.08 -13.27 0.74
C PHE A 33 0.85 -14.55 0.45
N THR A 34 1.84 -14.48 -0.43
CA THR A 34 2.58 -15.67 -0.90
C THR A 34 3.75 -16.03 0.00
N ASP A 35 4.49 -15.03 0.49
CA ASP A 35 5.72 -15.20 1.25
C ASP A 35 5.52 -14.95 2.76
N GLY A 36 4.36 -14.36 3.14
CA GLY A 36 4.03 -14.03 4.53
C GLY A 36 4.93 -12.97 5.15
N LYS A 37 5.54 -12.12 4.33
CA LYS A 37 6.46 -11.06 4.77
C LYS A 37 6.54 -9.93 3.76
N PRO A 38 6.94 -8.71 4.19
CA PRO A 38 7.28 -7.63 3.26
C PRO A 38 8.51 -8.00 2.44
N VAL A 39 8.44 -7.75 1.13
CA VAL A 39 9.55 -7.94 0.20
C VAL A 39 9.66 -6.69 -0.67
N GLN A 40 10.86 -6.15 -0.80
CA GLN A 40 11.09 -4.99 -1.65
C GLN A 40 10.89 -5.37 -3.12
N GLY A 41 10.05 -4.62 -3.82
CA GLY A 41 9.87 -4.72 -5.27
C GLY A 41 11.02 -4.07 -6.03
N LYS A 42 11.15 -4.44 -7.31
CA LYS A 42 12.17 -3.95 -8.23
C LYS A 42 11.61 -2.86 -9.12
N ALA A 43 12.39 -1.82 -9.38
CA ALA A 43 11.96 -0.68 -10.20
C ALA A 43 11.63 -1.06 -11.65
N GLU A 44 12.26 -2.11 -12.18
CA GLU A 44 12.03 -2.63 -13.52
C GLU A 44 10.80 -3.54 -13.64
N ILE A 45 10.16 -3.92 -12.50
CA ILE A 45 8.98 -4.78 -12.47
C ILE A 45 7.82 -4.00 -11.85
N GLU A 46 7.16 -3.19 -12.67
CA GLU A 46 6.05 -2.32 -12.23
C GLU A 46 4.74 -2.69 -12.93
N TYR A 47 3.64 -2.29 -12.28
CA TYR A 47 2.29 -2.28 -12.83
C TYR A 47 1.58 -1.00 -12.41
N LEU A 48 0.82 -0.40 -13.32
CA LEU A 48 0.02 0.80 -13.05
C LEU A 48 -1.43 0.39 -12.75
N TRP A 49 -1.91 0.74 -11.57
CA TRP A 49 -3.28 0.48 -11.17
C TRP A 49 -3.77 1.55 -10.19
N HIS A 50 -5.01 2.02 -10.31
CA HIS A 50 -5.61 3.11 -9.51
C HIS A 50 -4.77 4.41 -9.51
N LYS A 51 -4.11 4.74 -10.61
CA LYS A 51 -3.20 5.89 -10.73
C LYS A 51 -2.00 5.82 -9.76
N LEU A 52 -1.61 4.60 -9.39
CA LEU A 52 -0.46 4.30 -8.56
C LEU A 52 0.51 3.41 -9.31
N ARG A 53 1.79 3.54 -8.97
CA ARG A 53 2.82 2.60 -9.40
C ARG A 53 2.98 1.52 -8.33
N TRP A 54 2.93 0.29 -8.74
CA TRP A 54 3.13 -0.89 -7.90
C TRP A 54 4.39 -1.61 -8.34
N ARG A 55 5.25 -1.98 -7.40
CA ARG A 55 6.49 -2.73 -7.67
C ARG A 55 6.40 -4.14 -7.16
N PHE A 56 7.08 -5.04 -7.87
CA PHE A 56 7.04 -6.47 -7.58
C PHE A 56 8.45 -7.05 -7.51
N ALA A 57 8.63 -8.07 -6.67
CA ALA A 57 9.90 -8.78 -6.54
C ALA A 57 10.19 -9.70 -7.74
N SER A 58 9.13 -10.14 -8.43
CA SER A 58 9.23 -11.02 -9.60
C SER A 58 8.15 -10.71 -10.65
N PRO A 59 8.39 -11.08 -11.92
CA PRO A 59 7.37 -11.03 -12.97
C PRO A 59 6.12 -11.86 -12.62
N ALA A 60 6.30 -13.00 -11.95
CA ALA A 60 5.19 -13.85 -11.53
C ALA A 60 4.26 -13.13 -10.54
N HIS A 61 4.80 -12.38 -9.57
CA HIS A 61 3.98 -11.58 -8.64
C HIS A 61 3.26 -10.45 -9.35
N ARG A 62 3.92 -9.74 -10.26
CA ARG A 62 3.26 -8.73 -11.11
C ARG A 62 2.07 -9.33 -11.87
N ASP A 63 2.23 -10.50 -12.45
CA ASP A 63 1.20 -11.16 -13.27
C ASP A 63 0.03 -11.66 -12.40
N LEU A 64 0.30 -12.12 -11.16
CA LEU A 64 -0.73 -12.42 -10.17
C LEU A 64 -1.53 -11.17 -9.79
N PHE A 65 -0.83 -10.06 -9.51
CA PHE A 65 -1.48 -8.79 -9.22
C PHE A 65 -2.33 -8.30 -10.40
N ALA A 66 -1.79 -8.32 -11.61
CA ALA A 66 -2.50 -7.86 -12.81
C ALA A 66 -3.77 -8.66 -13.10
N LYS A 67 -3.79 -9.94 -12.69
CA LYS A 67 -4.95 -10.83 -12.85
C LYS A 67 -6.06 -10.54 -11.82
N ASP A 68 -5.70 -10.18 -10.59
CA ASP A 68 -6.65 -9.91 -9.52
C ASP A 68 -6.09 -8.84 -8.55
N PRO A 69 -6.04 -7.58 -9.00
CA PRO A 69 -5.48 -6.51 -8.18
C PRO A 69 -6.31 -6.24 -6.91
N ASP A 70 -7.62 -6.42 -6.95
CA ASP A 70 -8.49 -6.21 -5.79
C ASP A 70 -8.19 -7.19 -4.63
N HIS A 71 -7.71 -8.39 -4.96
CA HIS A 71 -7.28 -9.37 -3.97
C HIS A 71 -5.94 -9.00 -3.32
N TYR A 72 -4.95 -8.57 -4.13
CA TYR A 72 -3.58 -8.36 -3.66
C TYR A 72 -3.29 -6.94 -3.20
N ALA A 73 -4.03 -5.95 -3.69
CA ALA A 73 -3.81 -4.57 -3.26
C ALA A 73 -4.18 -4.41 -1.78
N PRO A 74 -3.37 -3.69 -1.00
CA PRO A 74 -3.76 -3.35 0.35
C PRO A 74 -5.00 -2.46 0.33
N GLN A 75 -5.81 -2.57 1.38
CA GLN A 75 -6.96 -1.71 1.55
C GLN A 75 -6.53 -0.24 1.56
N TYR A 76 -7.40 0.63 1.07
CA TYR A 76 -7.15 2.07 0.94
C TYR A 76 -5.95 2.41 0.02
N ASP A 77 -5.72 1.61 -1.04
CA ASP A 77 -4.62 1.83 -2.01
C ASP A 77 -3.23 1.96 -1.36
N GLY A 78 -3.00 1.27 -0.24
CA GLY A 78 -1.76 1.32 0.51
C GLY A 78 -1.56 2.59 1.33
N TYR A 79 -2.65 3.32 1.62
CA TYR A 79 -2.64 4.34 2.65
C TYR A 79 -2.73 3.72 4.05
N CYS A 80 -2.27 4.45 5.06
CA CYS A 80 -2.37 4.01 6.44
C CYS A 80 -3.84 3.81 6.85
N ALA A 81 -4.21 2.60 7.25
CA ALA A 81 -5.58 2.28 7.65
C ALA A 81 -6.09 3.16 8.81
N MET A 82 -5.21 3.51 9.77
CA MET A 82 -5.54 4.43 10.86
C MET A 82 -5.68 5.88 10.38
N GLY A 83 -4.80 6.34 9.48
CA GLY A 83 -4.85 7.69 8.93
C GLY A 83 -6.13 7.91 8.11
N VAL A 84 -6.54 6.95 7.32
CA VAL A 84 -7.79 7.02 6.56
C VAL A 84 -9.01 7.03 7.50
N SER A 85 -9.00 6.17 8.54
CA SER A 85 -10.10 6.08 9.50
C SER A 85 -10.30 7.37 10.32
N ASN A 86 -9.22 8.10 10.57
CA ASN A 86 -9.22 9.34 11.36
C ASN A 86 -9.30 10.61 10.51
N ASP A 87 -9.39 10.47 9.19
CA ASP A 87 -9.29 11.59 8.23
C ASP A 87 -8.03 12.46 8.45
N ASP A 88 -6.96 11.81 8.89
CA ASP A 88 -5.67 12.45 9.17
C ASP A 88 -4.86 12.54 7.89
N ALA A 89 -4.97 13.66 7.19
CA ALA A 89 -4.27 13.91 5.94
C ALA A 89 -2.73 13.86 6.09
N ALA A 90 -2.21 14.19 7.27
CA ALA A 90 -0.76 14.23 7.53
C ALA A 90 -0.12 12.84 7.60
N HIS A 91 -0.90 11.81 7.99
CA HIS A 91 -0.41 10.44 8.14
C HIS A 91 -0.99 9.46 7.13
N LYS A 92 -1.80 9.96 6.20
CA LYS A 92 -2.45 9.12 5.19
C LYS A 92 -1.45 8.38 4.32
N ASP A 93 -0.38 9.05 3.92
CA ASP A 93 0.59 8.53 2.94
C ASP A 93 1.73 7.71 3.54
N THR A 94 1.92 7.75 4.85
CA THR A 94 3.02 7.08 5.51
C THR A 94 2.58 5.73 6.05
N VAL A 95 3.11 4.68 5.47
CA VAL A 95 2.99 3.31 6.00
C VAL A 95 4.37 2.74 6.27
N ASP A 96 4.46 1.91 7.30
CA ASP A 96 5.60 1.05 7.53
C ASP A 96 5.30 -0.31 6.90
N PRO A 97 6.04 -0.75 5.87
CA PRO A 97 5.82 -2.04 5.24
C PRO A 97 5.90 -3.24 6.20
N GLU A 98 6.60 -3.08 7.34
CA GLU A 98 6.67 -4.09 8.40
C GLU A 98 5.45 -4.09 9.33
N ALA A 99 4.64 -3.00 9.32
CA ALA A 99 3.45 -2.86 10.15
C ALA A 99 2.18 -3.21 9.36
N TRP A 100 1.92 -4.50 9.20
CA TRP A 100 0.86 -5.03 8.36
C TRP A 100 0.07 -6.15 9.03
N ALA A 101 -1.14 -6.39 8.52
CA ALA A 101 -1.94 -7.55 8.87
C ALA A 101 -2.82 -7.98 7.69
N ILE A 102 -3.10 -9.28 7.59
CA ILE A 102 -4.16 -9.80 6.72
C ILE A 102 -5.33 -10.20 7.62
N VAL A 103 -6.49 -9.59 7.39
CA VAL A 103 -7.74 -9.88 8.09
C VAL A 103 -8.83 -10.14 7.06
N ASP A 104 -9.49 -11.28 7.18
CA ASP A 104 -10.52 -11.73 6.24
C ASP A 104 -10.05 -11.71 4.77
N GLY A 105 -8.79 -12.12 4.54
CA GLY A 105 -8.17 -12.16 3.21
C GLY A 105 -7.79 -10.80 2.63
N LYS A 106 -7.84 -9.72 3.41
CA LYS A 106 -7.50 -8.36 3.00
C LYS A 106 -6.25 -7.87 3.70
N LEU A 107 -5.35 -7.26 2.94
CA LEU A 107 -4.11 -6.67 3.45
C LEU A 107 -4.36 -5.26 3.98
N TYR A 108 -3.91 -5.00 5.19
CA TYR A 108 -3.91 -3.68 5.82
C TYR A 108 -2.50 -3.28 6.21
N LEU A 109 -2.18 -2.01 6.00
CA LEU A 109 -0.92 -1.41 6.43
C LEU A 109 -1.21 -0.22 7.34
N VAL A 110 -0.33 0.00 8.29
CA VAL A 110 -0.41 1.13 9.23
C VAL A 110 0.94 1.84 9.35
N HIS A 111 0.94 2.97 10.04
CA HIS A 111 2.09 3.85 10.12
C HIS A 111 3.31 3.23 10.84
N ASN A 112 3.09 2.38 11.86
CA ASN A 112 4.15 1.69 12.61
C ASN A 112 3.58 0.57 13.49
N GLN A 113 4.46 -0.16 14.17
CA GLN A 113 4.09 -1.32 15.01
C GLN A 113 3.18 -0.94 16.20
N TYR A 114 3.33 0.25 16.78
CA TYR A 114 2.44 0.73 17.84
C TYR A 114 0.99 0.82 17.33
N TRP A 115 0.79 1.49 16.20
CA TRP A 115 -0.53 1.63 15.59
C TRP A 115 -1.09 0.30 15.06
N LEU A 116 -0.23 -0.64 14.66
CA LEU A 116 -0.66 -1.99 14.31
C LEU A 116 -1.31 -2.68 15.53
N GLY A 117 -0.70 -2.58 16.71
CA GLY A 117 -1.25 -3.12 17.95
C GLY A 117 -2.60 -2.50 18.32
N VAL A 118 -2.71 -1.17 18.22
CA VAL A 118 -3.98 -0.46 18.45
C VAL A 118 -5.05 -0.92 17.47
N TRP A 119 -4.74 -0.96 16.18
CA TRP A 119 -5.67 -1.37 15.12
C TRP A 119 -6.16 -2.81 15.33
N GLN A 120 -5.26 -3.75 15.63
CA GLN A 120 -5.60 -5.15 15.90
C GLN A 120 -6.50 -5.30 17.15
N ASN A 121 -6.28 -4.49 18.19
CA ASN A 121 -7.16 -4.48 19.37
C ASN A 121 -8.57 -4.01 19.02
N ILE A 122 -8.69 -2.98 18.20
CA ILE A 122 -9.98 -2.48 17.73
C ILE A 122 -10.69 -3.57 16.92
N GLN A 123 -10.00 -4.24 16.00
CA GLN A 123 -10.57 -5.32 15.19
C GLN A 123 -11.09 -6.48 16.05
N ARG A 124 -10.35 -6.88 17.08
CA ARG A 124 -10.79 -7.94 18.02
C ARG A 124 -12.01 -7.56 18.85
N ASN A 125 -12.14 -6.29 19.22
CA ASN A 125 -13.24 -5.80 20.05
C ASN A 125 -14.50 -5.47 19.24
N THR A 126 -14.36 -5.31 17.93
CA THR A 126 -15.45 -5.04 17.00
C THR A 126 -15.78 -6.33 16.27
N SER A 127 -16.49 -7.26 16.95
CA SER A 127 -16.85 -8.53 16.33
C SER A 127 -17.48 -8.32 14.95
N SER A 128 -16.79 -8.82 13.92
CA SER A 128 -17.24 -9.18 12.57
C SER A 128 -17.53 -8.11 11.52
N GLU A 129 -17.36 -6.79 11.78
CA GLU A 129 -17.44 -5.83 10.68
C GLU A 129 -16.23 -4.88 10.67
N PRO A 130 -15.61 -4.61 9.49
CA PRO A 130 -14.60 -3.57 9.40
C PRO A 130 -15.23 -2.24 9.83
N LEU A 131 -14.57 -1.52 10.75
CA LEU A 131 -15.07 -0.21 11.21
C LEU A 131 -15.23 0.72 10.00
N PRO A 132 -16.41 1.32 9.80
CA PRO A 132 -16.57 2.35 8.81
C PRO A 132 -15.62 3.50 9.10
N ALA A 133 -15.00 4.06 8.05
CA ALA A 133 -14.18 5.25 8.16
C ALA A 133 -14.91 6.31 9.00
N GLY A 134 -14.27 6.81 10.06
CA GLY A 134 -14.82 7.85 10.92
C GLY A 134 -15.33 7.42 12.32
N LYS A 135 -15.34 6.12 12.66
CA LYS A 135 -15.85 5.69 13.98
C LYS A 135 -14.80 5.65 15.10
N LEU A 136 -13.53 5.73 14.75
CA LEU A 136 -12.39 5.63 15.70
C LEU A 136 -12.20 6.87 16.59
N LEU A 137 -12.70 8.03 16.19
CA LEU A 137 -12.49 9.29 16.91
C LEU A 137 -13.25 9.42 18.24
N ARG A 138 -14.15 8.49 18.56
CA ARG A 138 -14.96 8.63 19.78
C ARG A 138 -14.37 8.00 21.03
N THR A 139 -13.40 7.08 20.88
CA THR A 139 -12.89 6.28 22.01
C THR A 139 -11.72 6.94 22.74
N GLU A 140 -10.98 7.84 22.10
CA GLU A 140 -9.78 8.45 22.69
C GLU A 140 -10.06 9.72 23.52
N ARG A 141 -11.28 10.25 23.49
CA ARG A 141 -11.64 11.44 24.29
C ARG A 141 -11.95 11.17 25.76
N ASN A 142 -11.89 9.91 26.19
CA ASN A 142 -12.21 9.51 27.56
C ASN A 142 -11.03 8.82 28.28
N LEU A 143 -9.78 9.13 27.94
CA LEU A 143 -8.64 8.75 28.77
C LEU A 143 -8.54 9.77 29.92
N PRO A 144 -8.61 9.31 31.19
CA PRO A 144 -8.38 10.20 32.32
C PRO A 144 -6.94 10.69 32.31
N SER A 145 -6.77 11.97 32.59
CA SER A 145 -5.52 12.70 32.77
C SER A 145 -4.65 12.09 33.87
#